data_b403fd64bf0d167841986ad67b44c038
#
_entry.id   b403fd64bf0d167841986ad67b44c038
#
_cell.length_a   1.000
_cell.length_b   1.000
_cell.length_c   1.000
_cell.angle_alpha   90.00
_cell.angle_beta   90.00
_cell.angle_gamma   90.00
#
_symmetry.space_group_name_H-M   'P 1'
#
loop_
_entity.id
_entity.type
_entity.pdbx_description
1 polymer ?
#
loop_
_entity_poly.entity_id
_entity_poly.type
_entity_poly.pdbx_seq_one_letter_code
_entity_poly.pdbx_strand_id
1 'polypeptide(L)'
;MFKKLREGFDGLVNKVAKTELKAEQLRPMLQVFKISLIENDVAVSVADHICNEMEKRLDGVQVRRLEDKREIVKKNLREILLEILTTNEKIDLLEFAKERQRMNQPLVTVFVGINGTGKTTSIAKVARLLTKKGYSVVLACSDTYRAGSIEQLEEHAKRLGLRMIKHTYGADPAAVAYDAINHAKAHGIDVVLIDTAGRIQTDRNLMNELAKIKKVINPDLTILTVDSLTGNDAIMQAEEFHQRVGINGTILTKVDADVKGGSSLSVTYVTKKPIIFIGTGQKYDDLEEFRPEQFTQMILK
;
A
#
# COMPACT_ATOMS: atom_id res chain seq x y z
N MET A 1 -9.78 -2.09 -13.97
CA MET A 1 -8.67 -2.44 -13.07
C MET A 1 -7.93 -3.64 -13.61
N PHE A 2 -6.61 -3.63 -13.65
CA PHE A 2 -5.69 -4.75 -13.86
C PHE A 2 -5.89 -5.61 -15.11
N LYS A 3 -6.42 -5.02 -16.19
CA LYS A 3 -6.77 -5.77 -17.42
C LYS A 3 -5.56 -6.47 -18.04
N LYS A 4 -4.43 -5.77 -18.15
CA LYS A 4 -3.21 -6.30 -18.78
C LYS A 4 -2.57 -7.42 -17.95
N LEU A 5 -2.54 -7.25 -16.63
CA LEU A 5 -2.01 -8.29 -15.73
C LEU A 5 -2.87 -9.57 -15.86
N ARG A 6 -4.20 -9.44 -15.88
CA ARG A 6 -5.13 -10.55 -16.11
C ARG A 6 -4.85 -11.28 -17.42
N GLU A 7 -4.71 -10.54 -18.54
CA GLU A 7 -4.39 -11.11 -19.85
C GLU A 7 -3.09 -11.92 -19.83
N GLY A 8 -2.09 -11.48 -19.04
CA GLY A 8 -0.84 -12.21 -18.84
C GLY A 8 -1.06 -13.55 -18.12
N PHE A 9 -1.83 -13.55 -17.05
CA PHE A 9 -2.17 -14.76 -16.29
C PHE A 9 -3.01 -15.74 -17.11
N ASP A 10 -4.04 -15.26 -17.81
CA ASP A 10 -4.87 -16.08 -18.69
C ASP A 10 -4.04 -16.70 -19.83
N GLY A 11 -3.10 -15.92 -20.37
CA GLY A 11 -2.16 -16.38 -21.39
C GLY A 11 -1.30 -17.55 -20.91
N LEU A 12 -0.77 -17.49 -19.70
CA LEU A 12 -0.02 -18.59 -19.08
C LEU A 12 -0.91 -19.82 -18.87
N VAL A 13 -2.07 -19.66 -18.22
CA VAL A 13 -3.01 -20.74 -17.95
C VAL A 13 -3.38 -21.50 -19.23
N ASN A 14 -3.70 -20.77 -20.30
CA ASN A 14 -4.10 -21.37 -21.58
C ASN A 14 -2.95 -22.08 -22.30
N LYS A 15 -1.71 -21.60 -22.17
CA LYS A 15 -0.52 -22.24 -22.76
C LYS A 15 -0.15 -23.52 -22.02
N VAL A 16 -0.04 -23.43 -20.69
CA VAL A 16 0.38 -24.56 -19.83
C VAL A 16 -0.66 -25.70 -19.86
N ALA A 17 -1.95 -25.38 -19.97
CA ALA A 17 -3.00 -26.39 -20.03
C ALA A 17 -2.90 -27.31 -21.28
N LYS A 18 -2.22 -26.88 -22.35
CA LYS A 18 -2.04 -27.62 -23.61
C LYS A 18 -0.76 -28.46 -23.65
N THR A 19 0.08 -28.40 -22.61
CA THR A 19 1.40 -29.04 -22.57
C THR A 19 1.49 -30.07 -21.45
N GLU A 20 2.53 -30.90 -21.48
CA GLU A 20 2.90 -31.73 -20.35
C GLU A 20 3.52 -30.86 -19.24
N LEU A 21 3.22 -31.21 -17.99
CA LEU A 21 3.76 -30.49 -16.82
C LEU A 21 5.16 -30.99 -16.48
N LYS A 22 6.11 -30.76 -17.37
CA LYS A 22 7.53 -31.06 -17.20
C LYS A 22 8.34 -29.77 -17.30
N ALA A 23 9.37 -29.63 -16.45
CA ALA A 23 10.20 -28.44 -16.38
C ALA A 23 10.70 -27.95 -17.74
N GLU A 24 11.18 -28.85 -18.59
CA GLU A 24 11.67 -28.53 -19.94
C GLU A 24 10.64 -27.81 -20.82
N GLN A 25 9.35 -28.17 -20.68
CA GLN A 25 8.26 -27.57 -21.45
C GLN A 25 7.69 -26.32 -20.77
N LEU A 26 7.74 -26.27 -19.43
CA LEU A 26 7.24 -25.14 -18.63
C LEU A 26 8.16 -23.92 -18.75
N ARG A 27 9.49 -24.10 -18.68
CA ARG A 27 10.48 -23.01 -18.69
C ARG A 27 10.30 -21.98 -19.80
N PRO A 28 10.17 -22.36 -21.10
CA PRO A 28 9.97 -21.37 -22.15
C PRO A 28 8.70 -20.54 -21.97
N MET A 29 7.62 -21.15 -21.45
CA MET A 29 6.35 -20.46 -21.23
C MET A 29 6.43 -19.52 -20.02
N LEU A 30 7.10 -19.95 -18.96
CA LEU A 30 7.33 -19.13 -17.77
C LEU A 30 8.24 -17.95 -18.07
N GLN A 31 9.23 -18.08 -18.97
CA GLN A 31 10.04 -16.94 -19.40
C GLN A 31 9.21 -15.88 -20.17
N VAL A 32 8.33 -16.29 -21.07
CA VAL A 32 7.41 -15.35 -21.72
C VAL A 32 6.47 -14.69 -20.71
N PHE A 33 5.97 -15.47 -19.76
CA PHE A 33 5.13 -14.96 -18.69
C PHE A 33 5.86 -13.98 -17.77
N LYS A 34 7.12 -14.27 -17.42
CA LYS A 34 7.98 -13.35 -16.65
C LYS A 34 8.08 -11.98 -17.33
N ILE A 35 8.35 -11.97 -18.65
CA ILE A 35 8.40 -10.72 -19.42
C ILE A 35 7.07 -9.98 -19.34
N SER A 36 5.96 -10.69 -19.51
CA SER A 36 4.61 -10.10 -19.40
C SER A 36 4.35 -9.53 -17.99
N LEU A 37 4.81 -10.17 -16.93
CA LEU A 37 4.71 -9.63 -15.56
C LEU A 37 5.49 -8.32 -15.42
N ILE A 38 6.73 -8.27 -15.92
CA ILE A 38 7.59 -7.08 -15.85
C ILE A 38 6.98 -5.92 -16.66
N GLU A 39 6.45 -6.17 -17.85
CA GLU A 39 5.76 -5.18 -18.68
C GLU A 39 4.51 -4.61 -17.98
N ASN A 40 3.94 -5.37 -17.03
CA ASN A 40 2.81 -4.98 -16.21
C ASN A 40 3.22 -4.49 -14.80
N ASP A 41 4.42 -3.92 -14.69
CA ASP A 41 4.95 -3.27 -13.50
C ASP A 41 5.13 -4.21 -12.28
N VAL A 42 5.31 -5.51 -12.53
CA VAL A 42 5.77 -6.44 -11.50
C VAL A 42 7.30 -6.37 -11.43
N ALA A 43 7.85 -6.20 -10.24
CA ALA A 43 9.30 -6.20 -10.03
C ALA A 43 9.94 -7.48 -10.54
N VAL A 44 11.17 -7.38 -11.07
CA VAL A 44 11.90 -8.53 -11.61
C VAL A 44 12.02 -9.65 -10.57
N SER A 45 12.36 -9.31 -9.33
CA SER A 45 12.48 -10.27 -8.23
C SER A 45 11.16 -11.00 -7.90
N VAL A 46 10.04 -10.30 -8.02
CA VAL A 46 8.69 -10.88 -7.80
C VAL A 46 8.28 -11.76 -8.96
N ALA A 47 8.54 -11.31 -10.19
CA ALA A 47 8.28 -12.11 -11.40
C ALA A 47 9.11 -13.40 -11.40
N ASP A 48 10.39 -13.32 -11.00
CA ASP A 48 11.26 -14.49 -10.80
C ASP A 48 10.70 -15.44 -9.74
N HIS A 49 10.30 -14.90 -8.60
CA HIS A 49 9.72 -15.71 -7.53
C HIS A 49 8.46 -16.46 -7.99
N ILE A 50 7.53 -15.75 -8.66
CA ILE A 50 6.29 -16.38 -9.18
C ILE A 50 6.63 -17.48 -10.18
N CYS A 51 7.54 -17.22 -11.14
CA CYS A 51 7.89 -18.21 -12.16
C CYS A 51 8.62 -19.42 -11.57
N ASN A 52 9.55 -19.23 -10.66
CA ASN A 52 10.28 -20.30 -10.01
C ASN A 52 9.36 -21.19 -9.14
N GLU A 53 8.44 -20.59 -8.38
CA GLU A 53 7.47 -21.35 -7.61
C GLU A 53 6.48 -22.10 -8.52
N MET A 54 6.06 -21.50 -9.64
CA MET A 54 5.22 -22.18 -10.62
C MET A 54 5.93 -23.38 -11.24
N GLU A 55 7.21 -23.26 -11.66
CA GLU A 55 7.99 -24.38 -12.17
C GLU A 55 8.06 -25.50 -11.13
N LYS A 56 8.48 -25.17 -9.90
CA LYS A 56 8.64 -26.12 -8.79
C LYS A 56 7.35 -26.85 -8.43
N ARG A 57 6.20 -26.17 -8.45
CA ARG A 57 4.89 -26.76 -8.06
C ARG A 57 4.23 -27.54 -9.18
N LEU A 58 4.57 -27.27 -10.44
CA LEU A 58 3.97 -27.94 -11.60
C LEU A 58 4.85 -29.06 -12.16
N ASP A 59 6.16 -29.03 -11.93
CA ASP A 59 7.07 -30.05 -12.48
C ASP A 59 6.73 -31.44 -11.95
N GLY A 60 6.55 -32.38 -12.88
CA GLY A 60 6.24 -33.78 -12.58
C GLY A 60 4.83 -34.06 -12.06
N VAL A 61 3.94 -33.06 -12.04
CA VAL A 61 2.55 -33.25 -11.61
C VAL A 61 1.82 -34.14 -12.58
N GLN A 62 1.38 -35.31 -12.12
CA GLN A 62 0.54 -36.21 -12.88
C GLN A 62 -0.93 -35.79 -12.80
N VAL A 63 -1.47 -35.39 -13.96
CA VAL A 63 -2.87 -34.97 -14.05
C VAL A 63 -3.74 -36.19 -14.32
N ARG A 64 -4.72 -36.44 -13.48
CA ARG A 64 -5.67 -37.52 -13.67
C ARG A 64 -6.54 -37.25 -14.90
N ARG A 65 -7.06 -38.36 -15.55
CA ARG A 65 -7.77 -38.28 -16.84
C ARG A 65 -9.01 -37.36 -16.86
N LEU A 66 -9.56 -37.01 -15.69
CA LEU A 66 -10.75 -36.14 -15.53
C LEU A 66 -10.45 -34.79 -14.90
N GLU A 67 -9.19 -34.49 -14.57
CA GLU A 67 -8.79 -33.21 -13.97
C GLU A 67 -8.48 -32.18 -15.07
N ASP A 68 -8.97 -30.96 -14.87
CA ASP A 68 -8.64 -29.83 -15.76
C ASP A 68 -7.29 -29.22 -15.34
N LYS A 69 -6.31 -29.32 -16.23
CA LYS A 69 -4.99 -28.70 -16.03
C LYS A 69 -5.07 -27.19 -15.76
N ARG A 70 -6.07 -26.51 -16.32
CA ARG A 70 -6.28 -25.08 -16.08
C ARG A 70 -6.53 -24.78 -14.61
N GLU A 71 -7.37 -25.60 -13.99
CA GLU A 71 -7.69 -25.45 -12.56
C GLU A 71 -6.47 -25.71 -11.67
N ILE A 72 -5.63 -26.68 -12.03
CA ILE A 72 -4.37 -26.94 -11.31
C ILE A 72 -3.44 -25.71 -11.43
N VAL A 73 -3.27 -25.15 -12.61
CA VAL A 73 -2.43 -23.97 -12.84
C VAL A 73 -2.99 -22.76 -12.11
N LYS A 74 -4.29 -22.48 -12.22
CA LYS A 74 -4.96 -21.38 -11.51
C LYS A 74 -4.84 -21.50 -10.00
N LYS A 75 -5.00 -22.71 -9.46
CA LYS A 75 -4.87 -22.98 -8.03
C LYS A 75 -3.46 -22.62 -7.54
N ASN A 76 -2.42 -23.13 -8.22
CA ASN A 76 -1.04 -22.83 -7.85
C ASN A 76 -0.72 -21.33 -7.97
N LEU A 77 -1.14 -20.67 -9.04
CA LEU A 77 -1.01 -19.22 -9.18
C LEU A 77 -1.69 -18.49 -8.03
N ARG A 78 -2.91 -18.88 -7.67
CA ARG A 78 -3.66 -18.27 -6.58
C ARG A 78 -2.92 -18.40 -5.25
N GLU A 79 -2.39 -19.58 -4.96
CA GLU A 79 -1.65 -19.83 -3.73
C GLU A 79 -0.38 -18.95 -3.67
N ILE A 80 0.41 -18.88 -4.75
CA ILE A 80 1.62 -18.05 -4.82
C ILE A 80 1.27 -16.57 -4.65
N LEU A 81 0.22 -16.08 -5.30
CA LEU A 81 -0.20 -14.68 -5.17
C LEU A 81 -0.68 -14.36 -3.76
N LEU A 82 -1.41 -15.27 -3.12
CA LEU A 82 -1.83 -15.11 -1.73
C LEU A 82 -0.63 -15.12 -0.78
N GLU A 83 0.37 -15.98 -0.98
CA GLU A 83 1.60 -16.01 -0.19
C GLU A 83 2.39 -14.69 -0.31
N ILE A 84 2.38 -14.06 -1.49
CA ILE A 84 3.00 -12.74 -1.70
C ILE A 84 2.22 -11.63 -0.98
N LEU A 85 0.91 -11.64 -1.09
CA LEU A 85 0.04 -10.56 -0.63
C LEU A 85 -0.34 -10.66 0.84
N THR A 86 -0.26 -11.86 1.43
CA THR A 86 -0.57 -12.08 2.84
C THR A 86 0.71 -11.94 3.66
N THR A 87 0.73 -10.98 4.55
CA THR A 87 1.85 -10.73 5.45
C THR A 87 1.57 -11.30 6.83
N ASN A 88 2.64 -11.55 7.62
CA ASN A 88 2.51 -12.00 9.00
C ASN A 88 1.89 -10.94 9.92
N GLU A 89 1.97 -9.68 9.52
CA GLU A 89 1.40 -8.56 10.26
C GLU A 89 0.05 -8.19 9.63
N LYS A 90 -0.99 -8.14 10.46
CA LYS A 90 -2.30 -7.63 10.09
C LYS A 90 -2.47 -6.25 10.71
N ILE A 91 -2.82 -5.26 9.89
CA ILE A 91 -3.10 -3.91 10.36
C ILE A 91 -4.56 -3.60 10.08
N ASP A 92 -5.34 -3.57 11.14
CA ASP A 92 -6.69 -3.03 11.14
C ASP A 92 -6.67 -1.68 11.88
N LEU A 93 -6.81 -0.60 11.11
CA LEU A 93 -6.76 0.77 11.65
C LEU A 93 -7.86 1.02 12.70
N LEU A 94 -9.03 0.41 12.54
CA LEU A 94 -10.15 0.57 13.47
C LEU A 94 -9.90 -0.19 14.78
N GLU A 95 -9.26 -1.35 14.70
CA GLU A 95 -8.87 -2.11 15.89
C GLU A 95 -7.79 -1.37 16.68
N PHE A 96 -6.77 -0.82 16.00
CA PHE A 96 -5.76 0.04 16.64
C PHE A 96 -6.41 1.27 17.32
N ALA A 97 -7.34 1.94 16.63
CA ALA A 97 -8.06 3.08 17.21
C ALA A 97 -8.84 2.68 18.47
N LYS A 98 -9.53 1.54 18.45
CA LYS A 98 -10.28 0.99 19.57
C LYS A 98 -9.38 0.62 20.75
N GLU A 99 -8.22 0.02 20.49
CA GLU A 99 -7.26 -0.34 21.55
C GLU A 99 -6.70 0.91 22.21
N ARG A 100 -6.31 1.92 21.44
CA ARG A 100 -5.81 3.18 21.96
C ARG A 100 -6.85 3.94 22.78
N GLN A 101 -8.10 3.98 22.28
CA GLN A 101 -9.22 4.58 23.00
C GLN A 101 -9.44 3.92 24.37
N ARG A 102 -9.35 2.60 24.47
CA ARG A 102 -9.43 1.88 25.75
C ARG A 102 -8.32 2.26 26.74
N MET A 103 -7.17 2.67 26.23
CA MET A 103 -6.03 3.13 27.03
C MET A 103 -6.08 4.62 27.35
N ASN A 104 -7.13 5.34 26.93
CA ASN A 104 -7.25 6.81 26.98
C ASN A 104 -6.05 7.51 26.32
N GLN A 105 -5.56 6.95 25.20
CA GLN A 105 -4.48 7.50 24.39
C GLN A 105 -4.96 7.67 22.94
N PRO A 106 -4.52 8.73 22.24
CA PRO A 106 -4.81 8.84 20.82
C PRO A 106 -4.03 7.81 20.03
N LEU A 107 -4.66 7.27 18.96
CA LEU A 107 -3.92 6.58 17.89
C LEU A 107 -3.14 7.61 17.09
N VAL A 108 -1.84 7.48 17.03
CA VAL A 108 -0.95 8.38 16.28
C VAL A 108 -0.49 7.71 14.98
N THR A 109 -0.93 8.27 13.86
CA THR A 109 -0.58 7.74 12.54
C THR A 109 0.14 8.78 11.70
N VAL A 110 1.34 8.45 11.23
CA VAL A 110 2.15 9.28 10.32
C VAL A 110 2.02 8.76 8.89
N PHE A 111 1.75 9.67 7.95
CA PHE A 111 1.71 9.36 6.53
C PHE A 111 2.96 9.85 5.84
N VAL A 112 3.62 8.95 5.12
CA VAL A 112 4.84 9.21 4.36
C VAL A 112 4.65 8.86 2.89
N GLY A 113 5.50 9.38 2.02
CA GLY A 113 5.44 9.13 0.58
C GLY A 113 5.87 10.35 -0.22
N ILE A 114 6.15 10.18 -1.49
CA ILE A 114 6.60 11.29 -2.36
C ILE A 114 5.46 12.24 -2.71
N ASN A 115 5.82 13.40 -3.30
CA ASN A 115 4.81 14.34 -3.78
C ASN A 115 3.99 13.75 -4.93
N GLY A 116 2.70 14.03 -4.94
CA GLY A 116 1.78 13.57 -6.01
C GLY A 116 1.24 12.15 -5.85
N THR A 117 1.70 11.38 -4.85
CA THR A 117 1.15 10.03 -4.58
C THR A 117 -0.24 10.03 -3.95
N GLY A 118 -0.82 11.19 -3.67
CA GLY A 118 -2.15 11.29 -3.05
C GLY A 118 -2.15 11.17 -1.53
N LYS A 119 -1.01 11.44 -0.85
CA LYS A 119 -0.87 11.38 0.61
C LYS A 119 -1.92 12.20 1.35
N THR A 120 -2.01 13.51 1.11
CA THR A 120 -2.96 14.42 1.74
C THR A 120 -4.41 14.00 1.50
N THR A 121 -4.73 13.56 0.28
CA THR A 121 -6.05 13.02 -0.05
C THR A 121 -6.34 11.71 0.69
N SER A 122 -5.35 10.82 0.82
CA SER A 122 -5.50 9.57 1.58
C SER A 122 -5.76 9.83 3.06
N ILE A 123 -5.06 10.82 3.65
CA ILE A 123 -5.32 11.27 5.02
C ILE A 123 -6.77 11.72 5.18
N ALA A 124 -7.27 12.53 4.26
CA ALA A 124 -8.67 13.00 4.30
C ALA A 124 -9.68 11.84 4.16
N LYS A 125 -9.40 10.84 3.32
CA LYS A 125 -10.24 9.64 3.20
C LYS A 125 -10.23 8.79 4.47
N VAL A 126 -9.05 8.57 5.05
CA VAL A 126 -8.91 7.86 6.33
C VAL A 126 -9.62 8.62 7.46
N ALA A 127 -9.47 9.94 7.52
CA ALA A 127 -10.18 10.78 8.46
C ALA A 127 -11.71 10.63 8.31
N ARG A 128 -12.21 10.64 7.07
CA ARG A 128 -13.64 10.41 6.77
C ARG A 128 -14.11 9.03 7.23
N LEU A 129 -13.31 7.98 6.98
CA LEU A 129 -13.62 6.62 7.42
C LEU A 129 -13.74 6.57 8.94
N LEU A 130 -12.77 7.12 9.66
CA LEU A 130 -12.74 7.12 11.13
C LEU A 130 -13.91 7.92 11.74
N THR A 131 -14.20 9.10 11.20
CA THR A 131 -15.34 9.92 11.67
C THR A 131 -16.68 9.23 11.43
N LYS A 132 -16.87 8.54 10.30
CA LYS A 132 -18.06 7.71 10.05
C LYS A 132 -18.21 6.55 11.05
N LYS A 133 -17.09 6.10 11.62
CA LYS A 133 -17.07 5.04 12.65
C LYS A 133 -17.21 5.60 14.08
N GLY A 134 -17.38 6.92 14.21
CA GLY A 134 -17.62 7.58 15.50
C GLY A 134 -16.36 8.04 16.24
N TYR A 135 -15.16 7.92 15.62
CA TYR A 135 -13.92 8.42 16.23
C TYR A 135 -13.75 9.92 16.00
N SER A 136 -13.29 10.62 17.03
CA SER A 136 -12.82 12.00 16.92
C SER A 136 -11.41 12.03 16.32
N VAL A 137 -11.20 12.97 15.37
CA VAL A 137 -9.94 13.03 14.59
C VAL A 137 -9.39 14.44 14.57
N VAL A 138 -8.09 14.59 14.74
CA VAL A 138 -7.35 15.82 14.49
C VAL A 138 -6.29 15.58 13.40
N LEU A 139 -6.13 16.57 12.51
CA LEU A 139 -5.13 16.55 11.47
C LEU A 139 -3.91 17.38 11.90
N ALA A 140 -2.70 16.96 11.56
CA ALA A 140 -1.47 17.71 11.79
C ALA A 140 -0.74 17.94 10.47
N CYS A 141 -0.42 19.21 10.15
CA CYS A 141 0.31 19.58 8.95
C CYS A 141 1.80 19.70 9.24
N SER A 142 2.54 18.60 9.11
CA SER A 142 4.00 18.58 9.25
C SER A 142 4.75 18.80 7.91
N ASP A 143 4.06 19.06 6.79
CA ASP A 143 4.68 19.58 5.55
C ASP A 143 4.76 21.12 5.63
N THR A 144 5.63 21.62 6.52
CA THR A 144 5.71 23.05 6.89
C THR A 144 6.39 23.92 5.85
N TYR A 145 7.14 23.35 4.92
CA TYR A 145 7.90 24.07 3.89
C TYR A 145 7.14 24.20 2.56
N ARG A 146 5.87 23.78 2.49
CA ARG A 146 5.04 23.89 1.29
C ARG A 146 3.71 24.56 1.63
N ALA A 147 3.60 25.86 1.29
CA ALA A 147 2.38 26.63 1.54
C ALA A 147 1.12 25.95 0.95
N GLY A 148 1.20 25.47 -0.30
CA GLY A 148 0.08 24.77 -0.95
C GLY A 148 -0.30 23.45 -0.27
N SER A 149 0.61 22.77 0.43
CA SER A 149 0.28 21.57 1.22
C SER A 149 -0.53 21.94 2.46
N ILE A 150 -0.14 23.02 3.13
CA ILE A 150 -0.88 23.55 4.29
C ILE A 150 -2.31 23.93 3.88
N GLU A 151 -2.45 24.69 2.79
CA GLU A 151 -3.76 25.10 2.26
C GLU A 151 -4.63 23.91 1.84
N GLN A 152 -4.03 22.92 1.17
CA GLN A 152 -4.74 21.71 0.75
C GLN A 152 -5.29 20.91 1.94
N LEU A 153 -4.46 20.67 2.97
CA LEU A 153 -4.90 19.94 4.15
C LEU A 153 -5.94 20.73 4.94
N GLU A 154 -5.81 22.07 4.99
CA GLU A 154 -6.77 22.95 5.65
C GLU A 154 -8.14 22.90 4.95
N GLU A 155 -8.17 22.85 3.62
CA GLU A 155 -9.42 22.71 2.88
C GLU A 155 -10.09 21.35 3.16
N HIS A 156 -9.34 20.28 3.21
CA HIS A 156 -9.85 18.97 3.62
C HIS A 156 -10.39 18.99 5.05
N ALA A 157 -9.67 19.61 5.99
CA ALA A 157 -10.13 19.77 7.38
C ALA A 157 -11.46 20.51 7.46
N LYS A 158 -11.58 21.64 6.76
CA LYS A 158 -12.83 22.44 6.70
C LYS A 158 -14.00 21.63 6.12
N ARG A 159 -13.78 20.94 5.01
CA ARG A 159 -14.82 20.12 4.36
C ARG A 159 -15.31 18.95 5.24
N LEU A 160 -14.43 18.41 6.05
CA LEU A 160 -14.73 17.30 6.96
C LEU A 160 -15.18 17.76 8.35
N GLY A 161 -15.14 19.06 8.64
CA GLY A 161 -15.46 19.60 9.97
C GLY A 161 -14.44 19.21 11.03
N LEU A 162 -13.17 19.02 10.64
CA LEU A 162 -12.09 18.58 11.52
C LEU A 162 -11.19 19.74 11.92
N ARG A 163 -10.62 19.64 13.11
CA ARG A 163 -9.55 20.55 13.54
C ARG A 163 -8.23 20.15 12.88
N MET A 164 -7.45 21.14 12.45
CA MET A 164 -6.10 20.97 11.97
C MET A 164 -5.13 21.74 12.89
N ILE A 165 -4.05 21.10 13.28
CA ILE A 165 -2.91 21.73 13.96
C ILE A 165 -1.86 22.04 12.90
N LYS A 166 -1.45 23.29 12.82
CA LYS A 166 -0.42 23.81 11.93
C LYS A 166 0.39 24.88 12.64
N HIS A 167 1.62 25.06 12.23
CA HIS A 167 2.47 26.19 12.63
C HIS A 167 2.71 27.14 11.45
N THR A 168 3.51 28.17 11.68
CA THR A 168 3.96 29.07 10.64
C THR A 168 4.82 28.35 9.60
N TYR A 169 4.85 28.85 8.39
CA TYR A 169 5.73 28.35 7.33
C TYR A 169 7.18 28.23 7.83
N GLY A 170 7.83 27.10 7.53
CA GLY A 170 9.21 26.82 7.94
C GLY A 170 9.41 26.38 9.40
N ALA A 171 8.33 26.19 10.16
CA ALA A 171 8.43 25.62 11.51
C ALA A 171 8.95 24.18 11.50
N ASP A 172 9.45 23.70 12.63
CA ASP A 172 9.91 22.32 12.78
C ASP A 172 8.74 21.32 12.63
N PRO A 173 8.77 20.43 11.61
CA PRO A 173 7.73 19.43 11.39
C PRO A 173 7.44 18.54 12.61
N ALA A 174 8.49 18.19 13.39
CA ALA A 174 8.34 17.36 14.57
C ALA A 174 7.61 18.11 15.72
N ALA A 175 7.78 19.43 15.81
CA ALA A 175 7.05 20.23 16.80
C ALA A 175 5.56 20.29 16.49
N VAL A 176 5.16 20.42 15.20
CA VAL A 176 3.75 20.39 14.79
C VAL A 176 3.10 19.04 15.18
N ALA A 177 3.79 17.93 14.87
CA ALA A 177 3.31 16.59 15.21
C ALA A 177 3.16 16.41 16.73
N TYR A 178 4.15 16.86 17.48
CA TYR A 178 4.14 16.79 18.96
C TYR A 178 2.98 17.59 19.57
N ASP A 179 2.77 18.82 19.09
CA ASP A 179 1.68 19.68 19.59
C ASP A 179 0.29 19.11 19.22
N ALA A 180 0.15 18.48 18.05
CA ALA A 180 -1.08 17.80 17.68
C ALA A 180 -1.41 16.63 18.62
N ILE A 181 -0.42 15.86 19.04
CA ILE A 181 -0.58 14.76 19.99
C ILE A 181 -0.97 15.30 21.38
N ASN A 182 -0.30 16.36 21.84
CA ASN A 182 -0.62 16.99 23.12
C ASN A 182 -2.03 17.59 23.11
N HIS A 183 -2.41 18.21 22.00
CA HIS A 183 -3.77 18.70 21.80
C HIS A 183 -4.79 17.57 21.87
N ALA A 184 -4.52 16.44 21.20
CA ALA A 184 -5.39 15.27 21.23
C ALA A 184 -5.55 14.72 22.64
N LYS A 185 -4.46 14.56 23.39
CA LYS A 185 -4.48 14.10 24.78
C LYS A 185 -5.28 15.05 25.69
N ALA A 186 -5.07 16.36 25.55
CA ALA A 186 -5.74 17.36 26.38
C ALA A 186 -7.27 17.44 26.14
N HIS A 187 -7.72 17.06 24.94
CA HIS A 187 -9.13 17.18 24.54
C HIS A 187 -9.83 15.83 24.37
N GLY A 188 -9.18 14.71 24.70
CA GLY A 188 -9.76 13.38 24.56
C GLY A 188 -10.06 12.99 23.11
N ILE A 189 -9.21 13.44 22.14
CA ILE A 189 -9.38 13.09 20.74
C ILE A 189 -8.78 11.71 20.49
N ASP A 190 -9.53 10.86 19.76
CA ASP A 190 -9.18 9.44 19.57
C ASP A 190 -8.03 9.22 18.60
N VAL A 191 -7.90 10.06 17.55
CA VAL A 191 -6.94 9.82 16.45
C VAL A 191 -6.25 11.09 16.02
N VAL A 192 -4.93 11.00 15.82
CA VAL A 192 -4.07 12.03 15.22
C VAL A 192 -3.54 11.51 13.87
N LEU A 193 -3.86 12.19 12.78
CA LEU A 193 -3.34 11.88 11.45
C LEU A 193 -2.35 12.98 11.04
N ILE A 194 -1.11 12.61 10.76
CA ILE A 194 0.00 13.52 10.52
C ILE A 194 0.40 13.46 9.05
N ASP A 195 0.24 14.59 8.33
CA ASP A 195 0.71 14.77 6.97
C ASP A 195 2.15 15.29 6.98
N THR A 196 3.07 14.58 6.33
CA THR A 196 4.48 14.93 6.26
C THR A 196 4.88 15.43 4.88
N ALA A 197 6.03 16.09 4.79
CA ALA A 197 6.61 16.48 3.52
C ALA A 197 6.80 15.27 2.61
N GLY A 198 6.63 15.49 1.30
CA GLY A 198 6.85 14.48 0.28
C GLY A 198 7.85 15.00 -0.75
N ARG A 199 9.05 14.42 -0.78
CA ARG A 199 10.06 14.63 -1.81
C ARG A 199 10.41 13.29 -2.42
N ILE A 200 11.31 13.26 -3.40
CA ILE A 200 11.81 12.01 -3.94
C ILE A 200 12.52 11.20 -2.86
N GLN A 201 12.36 9.88 -2.91
CA GLN A 201 12.86 8.95 -1.89
C GLN A 201 14.39 8.97 -1.67
N THR A 202 15.14 9.51 -2.62
CA THR A 202 16.60 9.68 -2.54
C THR A 202 17.02 10.95 -1.78
N ASP A 203 16.07 11.82 -1.41
CA ASP A 203 16.37 13.04 -0.63
C ASP A 203 16.72 12.66 0.82
N ARG A 204 18.01 12.76 1.15
CA ARG A 204 18.53 12.48 2.49
C ARG A 204 17.94 13.40 3.57
N ASN A 205 17.68 14.67 3.23
CA ASN A 205 17.12 15.62 4.19
C ASN A 205 15.70 15.23 4.56
N LEU A 206 14.88 14.82 3.59
CA LEU A 206 13.55 14.29 3.84
C LEU A 206 13.59 13.06 4.74
N MET A 207 14.45 12.08 4.42
CA MET A 207 14.54 10.84 5.21
C MET A 207 14.99 11.12 6.65
N ASN A 208 15.93 12.06 6.84
CA ASN A 208 16.35 12.50 8.18
C ASN A 208 15.23 13.22 8.93
N GLU A 209 14.46 14.08 8.24
CA GLU A 209 13.30 14.76 8.80
C GLU A 209 12.22 13.76 9.27
N LEU A 210 11.87 12.79 8.43
CA LEU A 210 10.90 11.76 8.77
C LEU A 210 11.38 10.87 9.94
N ALA A 211 12.65 10.50 9.95
CA ALA A 211 13.26 9.77 11.06
C ALA A 211 13.24 10.60 12.36
N LYS A 212 13.49 11.91 12.29
CA LYS A 212 13.37 12.84 13.42
C LYS A 212 11.94 12.89 13.94
N ILE A 213 10.94 13.06 13.06
CA ILE A 213 9.52 13.05 13.44
C ILE A 213 9.22 11.77 14.20
N LYS A 214 9.52 10.59 13.61
CA LYS A 214 9.28 9.29 14.27
C LYS A 214 9.95 9.18 15.62
N LYS A 215 11.20 9.61 15.74
CA LYS A 215 11.94 9.55 17.00
C LYS A 215 11.31 10.42 18.08
N VAL A 216 10.80 11.60 17.72
CA VAL A 216 10.20 12.58 18.66
C VAL A 216 8.84 12.11 19.15
N ILE A 217 7.99 11.62 18.25
CA ILE A 217 6.58 11.34 18.57
C ILE A 217 6.28 9.86 18.81
N ASN A 218 7.18 8.94 18.43
CA ASN A 218 6.99 7.49 18.51
C ASN A 218 5.58 7.04 18.09
N PRO A 219 5.22 7.19 16.77
CA PRO A 219 3.88 6.94 16.29
C PRO A 219 3.52 5.46 16.37
N ASP A 220 2.24 5.16 16.51
CA ASP A 220 1.72 3.79 16.48
C ASP A 220 1.85 3.18 15.09
N LEU A 221 1.53 3.98 14.08
CA LEU A 221 1.56 3.56 12.69
C LEU A 221 2.30 4.58 11.81
N THR A 222 3.12 4.07 10.91
CA THR A 222 3.71 4.80 9.79
C THR A 222 3.19 4.18 8.50
N ILE A 223 2.35 4.92 7.77
CA ILE A 223 1.69 4.45 6.56
C ILE A 223 2.34 5.11 5.35
N LEU A 224 2.83 4.29 4.42
CA LEU A 224 3.34 4.74 3.15
C LEU A 224 2.19 4.90 2.14
N THR A 225 2.14 6.04 1.46
CA THR A 225 1.21 6.27 0.35
C THR A 225 1.97 6.15 -0.97
N VAL A 226 1.54 5.22 -1.81
CA VAL A 226 2.16 4.91 -3.11
C VAL A 226 1.13 5.07 -4.22
N ASP A 227 1.55 5.70 -5.31
CA ASP A 227 0.76 5.80 -6.54
C ASP A 227 0.94 4.52 -7.36
N SER A 228 -0.13 3.78 -7.60
CA SER A 228 -0.09 2.51 -8.36
C SER A 228 0.36 2.69 -9.80
N LEU A 229 0.25 3.91 -10.35
CA LEU A 229 0.62 4.22 -11.73
C LEU A 229 2.12 4.43 -11.93
N THR A 230 2.91 4.55 -10.86
CA THR A 230 4.35 4.82 -10.96
C THR A 230 5.19 3.57 -11.29
N GLY A 231 4.56 2.40 -11.36
CA GLY A 231 5.22 1.17 -11.80
C GLY A 231 6.42 0.78 -10.93
N ASN A 232 7.56 0.50 -11.57
CA ASN A 232 8.76 0.09 -10.84
C ASN A 232 9.32 1.14 -9.87
N ASP A 233 9.05 2.43 -10.10
CA ASP A 233 9.46 3.48 -9.17
C ASP A 233 8.72 3.37 -7.82
N ALA A 234 7.48 2.88 -7.84
CA ALA A 234 6.71 2.58 -6.63
C ALA A 234 7.45 1.58 -5.72
N ILE A 235 8.12 0.61 -6.33
CA ILE A 235 8.86 -0.44 -5.61
C ILE A 235 10.10 0.13 -4.94
N MET A 236 10.89 0.90 -5.69
CA MET A 236 12.09 1.56 -5.15
C MET A 236 11.72 2.54 -4.02
N GLN A 237 10.61 3.28 -4.18
CA GLN A 237 10.08 4.14 -3.14
C GLN A 237 9.73 3.34 -1.87
N ALA A 238 8.95 2.27 -2.03
CA ALA A 238 8.50 1.46 -0.91
C ALA A 238 9.68 0.84 -0.15
N GLU A 239 10.68 0.34 -0.86
CA GLU A 239 11.87 -0.23 -0.27
C GLU A 239 12.68 0.82 0.51
N GLU A 240 12.96 1.99 -0.08
CA GLU A 240 13.73 3.05 0.55
C GLU A 240 13.04 3.62 1.79
N PHE A 241 11.72 3.90 1.71
CA PHE A 241 10.95 4.34 2.87
C PHE A 241 10.91 3.27 3.96
N HIS A 242 10.80 1.99 3.59
CA HIS A 242 10.80 0.91 4.57
C HIS A 242 12.14 0.78 5.28
N GLN A 243 13.26 0.83 4.55
CA GLN A 243 14.59 0.69 5.13
C GLN A 243 15.00 1.88 6.01
N ARG A 244 14.70 3.11 5.57
CA ARG A 244 15.16 4.33 6.27
C ARG A 244 14.23 4.83 7.34
N VAL A 245 12.94 4.74 7.10
CA VAL A 245 11.91 5.28 8.01
C VAL A 245 11.23 4.16 8.79
N GLY A 246 11.10 3.00 8.19
CA GLY A 246 10.33 1.88 8.75
C GLY A 246 8.83 2.13 8.63
N ILE A 247 8.17 1.43 7.73
CA ILE A 247 6.72 1.51 7.53
C ILE A 247 6.02 0.32 8.18
N ASN A 248 4.78 0.52 8.58
CA ASN A 248 3.92 -0.55 9.08
C ASN A 248 3.01 -1.09 7.99
N GLY A 249 2.53 -0.24 7.09
CA GLY A 249 1.67 -0.65 5.97
C GLY A 249 1.61 0.39 4.87
N THR A 250 0.88 0.08 3.80
CA THR A 250 0.81 0.89 2.59
C THR A 250 -0.62 1.19 2.19
N ILE A 251 -0.86 2.39 1.65
CA ILE A 251 -2.06 2.74 0.90
C ILE A 251 -1.68 2.88 -0.56
N LEU A 252 -2.29 2.08 -1.42
CA LEU A 252 -2.16 2.26 -2.87
C LEU A 252 -3.24 3.20 -3.39
N THR A 253 -2.83 4.26 -4.07
CA THR A 253 -3.74 5.25 -4.65
C THR A 253 -3.89 5.06 -6.15
N LYS A 254 -4.93 5.68 -6.72
CA LYS A 254 -5.22 5.73 -8.17
C LYS A 254 -5.40 4.35 -8.81
N VAL A 255 -5.83 3.38 -8.01
CA VAL A 255 -6.01 1.99 -8.45
C VAL A 255 -7.13 1.87 -9.50
N ASP A 256 -8.10 2.79 -9.49
CA ASP A 256 -9.14 2.92 -10.49
C ASP A 256 -8.60 3.17 -11.91
N ALA A 257 -7.49 3.89 -12.03
CA ALA A 257 -6.81 4.18 -13.29
C ALA A 257 -5.74 3.13 -13.66
N ASP A 258 -5.39 2.23 -12.73
CA ASP A 258 -4.35 1.23 -12.95
C ASP A 258 -4.85 0.07 -13.82
N VAL A 259 -4.29 -0.04 -15.01
CA VAL A 259 -4.57 -1.10 -15.99
C VAL A 259 -3.62 -2.28 -15.81
N LYS A 260 -2.43 -2.05 -15.23
CA LYS A 260 -1.35 -3.01 -15.09
C LYS A 260 -1.46 -3.83 -13.80
N GLY A 261 -1.45 -3.20 -12.62
CA GLY A 261 -1.69 -3.85 -11.33
C GLY A 261 -0.49 -4.50 -10.65
N GLY A 262 0.67 -4.54 -11.31
CA GLY A 262 1.86 -5.21 -10.78
C GLY A 262 2.45 -4.57 -9.53
N SER A 263 2.25 -3.27 -9.34
CA SER A 263 2.74 -2.52 -8.17
C SER A 263 2.24 -3.11 -6.85
N SER A 264 0.99 -3.60 -6.81
CA SER A 264 0.40 -4.21 -5.60
C SER A 264 1.18 -5.43 -5.12
N LEU A 265 1.55 -6.33 -6.05
CA LEU A 265 2.34 -7.52 -5.75
C LEU A 265 3.74 -7.15 -5.27
N SER A 266 4.33 -6.17 -5.96
CA SER A 266 5.72 -5.80 -5.77
C SER A 266 5.95 -5.05 -4.46
N VAL A 267 5.11 -4.08 -4.12
CA VAL A 267 5.23 -3.32 -2.88
C VAL A 267 5.13 -4.22 -1.65
N THR A 268 4.15 -5.14 -1.63
CA THR A 268 4.03 -6.10 -0.52
C THR A 268 5.22 -7.04 -0.44
N TYR A 269 5.70 -7.55 -1.59
CA TYR A 269 6.81 -8.49 -1.63
C TYR A 269 8.12 -7.88 -1.09
N VAL A 270 8.47 -6.65 -1.51
CA VAL A 270 9.73 -6.01 -1.12
C VAL A 270 9.70 -5.48 0.32
N THR A 271 8.57 -4.96 0.78
CA THR A 271 8.44 -4.39 2.13
C THR A 271 8.10 -5.42 3.19
N LYS A 272 7.51 -6.55 2.81
CA LYS A 272 6.87 -7.52 3.71
C LYS A 272 5.82 -6.90 4.64
N LYS A 273 5.27 -5.74 4.23
CA LYS A 273 4.23 -5.01 4.96
C LYS A 273 2.91 -5.04 4.20
N PRO A 274 1.76 -5.08 4.90
CA PRO A 274 0.46 -5.20 4.26
C PRO A 274 0.09 -3.93 3.49
N ILE A 275 -0.65 -4.11 2.40
CA ILE A 275 -1.49 -3.06 1.86
C ILE A 275 -2.73 -2.99 2.76
N ILE A 276 -3.01 -1.83 3.33
CA ILE A 276 -4.14 -1.61 4.25
C ILE A 276 -5.37 -1.18 3.46
N PHE A 277 -5.19 -0.19 2.59
CA PHE A 277 -6.25 0.38 1.78
C PHE A 277 -5.82 0.58 0.34
N ILE A 278 -6.83 0.63 -0.55
CA ILE A 278 -6.70 1.07 -1.93
C ILE A 278 -7.62 2.27 -2.17
N GLY A 279 -7.08 3.28 -2.86
CA GLY A 279 -7.84 4.43 -3.33
C GLY A 279 -8.40 4.16 -4.72
N THR A 280 -9.73 4.14 -4.83
CA THR A 280 -10.47 3.72 -6.03
C THR A 280 -11.19 4.89 -6.72
N GLY A 281 -10.80 6.13 -6.44
CA GLY A 281 -11.37 7.33 -7.06
C GLY A 281 -11.06 8.60 -6.30
N GLN A 282 -11.80 9.69 -6.59
CA GLN A 282 -11.53 11.03 -6.07
C GLN A 282 -12.34 11.39 -4.81
N LYS A 283 -13.47 10.73 -4.57
CA LYS A 283 -14.36 11.04 -3.44
C LYS A 283 -13.76 10.55 -2.13
N TYR A 284 -14.16 11.14 -1.01
CA TYR A 284 -13.69 10.70 0.32
C TYR A 284 -14.10 9.25 0.64
N ASP A 285 -15.18 8.76 0.06
CA ASP A 285 -15.65 7.39 0.26
C ASP A 285 -14.99 6.38 -0.70
N ASP A 286 -14.17 6.83 -1.67
CA ASP A 286 -13.44 5.96 -2.59
C ASP A 286 -12.12 5.45 -1.93
N LEU A 287 -12.26 4.83 -0.78
CA LEU A 287 -11.20 4.15 -0.03
C LEU A 287 -11.73 2.79 0.40
N GLU A 288 -11.11 1.73 -0.09
CA GLU A 288 -11.51 0.36 0.18
C GLU A 288 -10.41 -0.38 0.94
N GLU A 289 -10.81 -1.25 1.87
CA GLU A 289 -9.88 -2.17 2.53
C GLU A 289 -9.29 -3.13 1.49
N PHE A 290 -7.97 -3.29 1.51
CA PHE A 290 -7.33 -4.24 0.61
C PHE A 290 -7.52 -5.67 1.12
N ARG A 291 -8.03 -6.53 0.26
CA ARG A 291 -8.24 -7.95 0.54
C ARG A 291 -7.50 -8.81 -0.47
N PRO A 292 -6.43 -9.52 -0.05
CA PRO A 292 -5.63 -10.37 -0.93
C PRO A 292 -6.45 -11.35 -1.75
N GLU A 293 -7.49 -11.96 -1.14
CA GLU A 293 -8.35 -12.94 -1.79
C GLU A 293 -9.17 -12.32 -2.94
N GLN A 294 -9.73 -11.12 -2.71
CA GLN A 294 -10.50 -10.41 -3.72
C GLN A 294 -9.61 -9.94 -4.87
N PHE A 295 -8.44 -9.40 -4.54
CA PHE A 295 -7.46 -8.99 -5.54
C PHE A 295 -7.02 -10.17 -6.41
N THR A 296 -6.64 -11.29 -5.79
CA THR A 296 -6.23 -12.52 -6.49
C THR A 296 -7.35 -13.05 -7.37
N GLN A 297 -8.60 -13.03 -6.88
CA GLN A 297 -9.76 -13.45 -7.67
C GLN A 297 -10.01 -12.54 -8.88
N MET A 298 -9.76 -11.22 -8.75
CA MET A 298 -9.90 -10.28 -9.88
C MET A 298 -8.85 -10.52 -10.98
N ILE A 299 -7.66 -10.97 -10.61
CA ILE A 299 -6.57 -11.22 -11.58
C ILE A 299 -6.73 -12.59 -12.27
N LEU A 300 -7.25 -13.59 -11.57
CA LEU A 300 -7.34 -14.98 -12.07
C LEU A 300 -8.75 -15.37 -12.57
N LYS A 301 -9.62 -14.40 -12.81
CA LYS A 301 -10.91 -14.62 -13.46
C LYS A 301 -10.69 -15.02 -14.91
#